data_83f6e26505237de04029628a1cee680f
#
_entry.id   83f6e26505237de04029628a1cee680f
#
_cell.length_a   1.000
_cell.length_b   1.000
_cell.length_c   1.000
_cell.angle_alpha   90.00
_cell.angle_beta   90.00
_cell.angle_gamma   90.00
#
_symmetry.space_group_name_H-M   'P 1'
#
loop_
_entity.id
_entity.type
_entity.pdbx_description
1 polymer ?
#
loop_
_entity_poly.entity_id
_entity_poly.type
_entity_poly.pdbx_seq_one_letter_code
_entity_poly.pdbx_strand_id
1 'polypeptide(L)'
;IRLATNERELAWMRYIEGFSKIIGFDMEIIPPEEILRHNPFMTLDGVIAGARTTEDGHADPSGICNALAIGAKNMGAKIVRKNRVTGLTQLPTGEWDVETEKGTIRAEIVVNAAGCYARQIAQMAGIDIPVTNMEHHYVVTDPIPAFKDRDEEIPVMRCPHVSGYFRQEQKSGLIGVYENTGLAEAWAPRGGNPEWDSTSELFPEDLERIAPWLERAIERMPIFGEVGLRRFVNGAIPHTPDGGPLLGPAVGLKNFWHCCGTSFGIAQGGGAGKYLAQWMVFGDADINMTEFDPRRYGPYADEDYSRAKVFLDYRMTFTTRLPGEEEPDGRPQKMSALYGRLLSAGAVYGETYGWERPKYFALDGAEEEGGYHRTNSFDAVAAEVKAVAERVGVLDLSGFAKYDVSGPDA
;
A
#
# COMPACT_ATOMS: atom_id res chain seq x y z
N ILE A 1 -16.98 -7.73 3.52
CA ILE A 1 -16.62 -9.04 4.10
C ILE A 1 -15.34 -9.54 3.43
N ARG A 2 -14.31 -9.88 4.21
CA ARG A 2 -13.12 -10.58 3.74
C ARG A 2 -13.27 -12.08 4.06
N LEU A 3 -12.99 -12.94 3.09
CA LEU A 3 -13.10 -14.39 3.24
C LEU A 3 -11.78 -14.99 3.77
N ALA A 4 -11.89 -16.07 4.55
CA ALA A 4 -10.78 -16.96 4.88
C ALA A 4 -11.04 -18.34 4.28
N THR A 5 -10.03 -18.91 3.62
CA THR A 5 -10.06 -20.23 2.99
C THR A 5 -9.06 -21.21 3.64
N ASN A 6 -8.30 -20.75 4.60
CA ASN A 6 -7.34 -21.55 5.36
C ASN A 6 -7.08 -20.95 6.75
N GLU A 7 -6.44 -21.73 7.62
CA GLU A 7 -6.15 -21.33 9.01
C GLU A 7 -5.20 -20.12 9.11
N ARG A 8 -4.29 -19.91 8.15
CA ARG A 8 -3.40 -18.76 8.11
C ARG A 8 -4.19 -17.46 7.95
N GLU A 9 -5.16 -17.44 7.04
CA GLU A 9 -6.04 -16.29 6.83
C GLU A 9 -6.96 -16.06 8.03
N LEU A 10 -7.48 -17.14 8.63
CA LEU A 10 -8.29 -17.03 9.85
C LEU A 10 -7.49 -16.52 11.05
N ALA A 11 -6.25 -16.96 11.23
CA ALA A 11 -5.37 -16.46 12.29
C ALA A 11 -5.11 -14.95 12.13
N TRP A 12 -4.89 -14.49 10.91
CA TRP A 12 -4.76 -13.07 10.61
C TRP A 12 -6.06 -12.31 10.93
N MET A 13 -7.22 -12.84 10.58
CA MET A 13 -8.51 -12.20 10.88
C MET A 13 -8.73 -12.05 12.39
N ARG A 14 -8.40 -13.09 13.18
CA ARG A 14 -8.47 -13.02 14.65
C ARG A 14 -7.54 -11.96 15.23
N TYR A 15 -6.35 -11.81 14.67
CA TYR A 15 -5.43 -10.74 15.04
C TYR A 15 -6.04 -9.36 14.75
N ILE A 16 -6.58 -9.13 13.53
CA ILE A 16 -7.19 -7.86 13.14
C ILE A 16 -8.46 -7.58 13.97
N GLU A 17 -9.28 -8.59 14.29
CA GLU A 17 -10.44 -8.42 15.18
C GLU A 17 -10.01 -7.96 16.58
N GLY A 18 -8.91 -8.49 17.10
CA GLY A 18 -8.31 -8.00 18.36
C GLY A 18 -7.83 -6.55 18.23
N PHE A 19 -7.17 -6.22 17.13
CA PHE A 19 -6.64 -4.89 16.86
C PHE A 19 -7.74 -3.86 16.61
N SER A 20 -8.84 -4.23 15.96
CA SER A 20 -9.98 -3.35 15.70
C SER A 20 -10.56 -2.75 17.00
N LYS A 21 -10.57 -3.54 18.09
CA LYS A 21 -11.01 -3.11 19.43
C LYS A 21 -10.11 -2.01 20.03
N ILE A 22 -8.82 -1.99 19.66
CA ILE A 22 -7.86 -0.97 20.13
C ILE A 22 -8.07 0.35 19.39
N ILE A 23 -8.30 0.28 18.08
CA ILE A 23 -8.45 1.48 17.23
C ILE A 23 -9.90 1.95 17.11
N GLY A 24 -10.86 1.20 17.61
CA GLY A 24 -12.24 1.63 17.80
C GLY A 24 -13.13 1.49 16.56
N PHE A 25 -13.01 0.40 15.79
CA PHE A 25 -14.00 0.05 14.77
C PHE A 25 -14.52 -1.38 14.98
N ASP A 26 -15.77 -1.60 14.57
CA ASP A 26 -16.43 -2.88 14.70
C ASP A 26 -16.02 -3.84 13.59
N MET A 27 -15.47 -4.97 13.98
CA MET A 27 -15.18 -6.09 13.10
C MET A 27 -15.54 -7.38 13.81
N GLU A 28 -16.21 -8.28 13.13
CA GLU A 28 -16.61 -9.59 13.65
C GLU A 28 -16.21 -10.70 12.69
N ILE A 29 -15.86 -11.85 13.26
CA ILE A 29 -15.64 -13.07 12.48
C ILE A 29 -16.95 -13.84 12.44
N ILE A 30 -17.47 -14.05 11.23
CA ILE A 30 -18.74 -14.72 10.96
C ILE A 30 -18.53 -16.10 10.31
N PRO A 31 -19.40 -17.07 10.62
CA PRO A 31 -19.34 -18.39 9.99
C PRO A 31 -19.84 -18.36 8.54
N PRO A 32 -19.52 -19.40 7.74
CA PRO A 32 -19.88 -19.47 6.32
C PRO A 32 -21.39 -19.30 6.03
N GLU A 33 -22.25 -19.89 6.86
CA GLU A 33 -23.71 -19.78 6.69
C GLU A 33 -24.23 -18.34 6.87
N GLU A 34 -23.54 -17.52 7.64
CA GLU A 34 -23.89 -16.11 7.77
C GLU A 34 -23.42 -15.28 6.57
N ILE A 35 -22.30 -15.64 5.96
CA ILE A 35 -21.85 -15.02 4.71
C ILE A 35 -22.95 -15.17 3.63
N LEU A 36 -23.58 -16.34 3.52
CA LEU A 36 -24.66 -16.58 2.56
C LEU A 36 -25.92 -15.75 2.84
N ARG A 37 -26.19 -15.39 4.10
CA ARG A 37 -27.31 -14.47 4.40
C ARG A 37 -27.08 -13.09 3.81
N HIS A 38 -25.82 -12.62 3.82
CA HIS A 38 -25.46 -11.33 3.25
C HIS A 38 -25.26 -11.39 1.73
N ASN A 39 -24.72 -12.50 1.21
CA ASN A 39 -24.49 -12.69 -0.21
C ASN A 39 -24.91 -14.11 -0.65
N PRO A 40 -26.20 -14.30 -1.00
CA PRO A 40 -26.74 -15.62 -1.34
C PRO A 40 -26.28 -16.15 -2.71
N PHE A 41 -25.51 -15.38 -3.47
CA PHE A 41 -25.04 -15.74 -4.81
C PHE A 41 -23.65 -16.39 -4.82
N MET A 42 -23.06 -16.57 -3.64
CA MET A 42 -21.72 -17.15 -3.50
C MET A 42 -21.74 -18.66 -3.37
N THR A 43 -20.65 -19.28 -3.86
CA THR A 43 -20.26 -20.63 -3.41
C THR A 43 -19.33 -20.50 -2.20
N LEU A 44 -19.43 -21.42 -1.27
CA LEU A 44 -18.60 -21.43 -0.04
C LEU A 44 -17.55 -22.53 -0.03
N ASP A 45 -17.28 -23.16 -1.18
CA ASP A 45 -16.28 -24.22 -1.26
C ASP A 45 -14.92 -23.75 -0.73
N GLY A 46 -14.43 -24.45 0.30
CA GLY A 46 -13.19 -24.11 0.97
C GLY A 46 -13.21 -22.84 1.85
N VAL A 47 -14.34 -22.14 1.99
CA VAL A 47 -14.46 -20.99 2.90
C VAL A 47 -14.69 -21.49 4.33
N ILE A 48 -13.85 -21.05 5.26
CA ILE A 48 -13.92 -21.45 6.67
C ILE A 48 -14.47 -20.34 7.57
N ALA A 49 -14.34 -19.06 7.17
CA ALA A 49 -14.88 -17.92 7.90
C ALA A 49 -14.94 -16.68 7.02
N GLY A 50 -15.60 -15.64 7.50
CA GLY A 50 -15.54 -14.27 6.97
C GLY A 50 -15.28 -13.25 8.05
N ALA A 51 -14.52 -12.21 7.75
CA ALA A 51 -14.41 -11.03 8.59
C ALA A 51 -15.33 -9.94 8.05
N ARG A 52 -16.28 -9.51 8.85
CA ARG A 52 -17.27 -8.49 8.49
C ARG A 52 -17.01 -7.19 9.24
N THR A 53 -16.99 -6.09 8.52
CA THR A 53 -16.94 -4.73 9.04
C THR A 53 -18.23 -4.04 8.62
N THR A 54 -19.07 -3.63 9.56
CA THR A 54 -20.43 -3.13 9.28
C THR A 54 -20.43 -1.70 8.76
N GLU A 55 -19.46 -0.90 9.17
CA GLU A 55 -19.31 0.51 8.79
C GLU A 55 -18.49 0.71 7.51
N ASP A 56 -17.98 -0.37 6.92
CA ASP A 56 -17.23 -0.35 5.66
C ASP A 56 -18.17 -0.39 4.46
N GLY A 57 -17.68 0.07 3.31
CA GLY A 57 -18.49 0.12 2.10
C GLY A 57 -17.67 0.49 0.86
N HIS A 58 -18.38 1.06 -0.09
CA HIS A 58 -17.78 1.64 -1.30
C HIS A 58 -18.35 3.04 -1.53
N ALA A 59 -17.65 3.82 -2.30
CA ALA A 59 -18.04 5.19 -2.59
C ALA A 59 -17.80 5.53 -4.07
N ASP A 60 -18.52 6.54 -4.56
CA ASP A 60 -18.18 7.18 -5.83
C ASP A 60 -16.90 8.02 -5.68
N PRO A 61 -15.78 7.65 -6.32
CA PRO A 61 -14.52 8.38 -6.19
C PRO A 61 -14.63 9.85 -6.60
N SER A 62 -15.36 10.12 -7.67
CA SER A 62 -15.56 11.49 -8.17
C SER A 62 -16.42 12.31 -7.20
N GLY A 63 -17.45 11.70 -6.62
CA GLY A 63 -18.32 12.32 -5.63
C GLY A 63 -17.54 12.75 -4.38
N ILE A 64 -16.73 11.86 -3.82
CA ILE A 64 -15.88 12.17 -2.65
C ILE A 64 -14.90 13.29 -2.95
N CYS A 65 -14.15 13.20 -4.06
CA CYS A 65 -13.19 14.24 -4.44
C CYS A 65 -13.87 15.59 -4.64
N ASN A 66 -15.05 15.63 -5.28
CA ASN A 66 -15.81 16.86 -5.46
C ASN A 66 -16.33 17.41 -4.13
N ALA A 67 -16.82 16.56 -3.22
CA ALA A 67 -17.29 17.00 -1.90
C ALA A 67 -16.16 17.64 -1.08
N LEU A 68 -14.98 17.00 -1.04
CA LEU A 68 -13.80 17.57 -0.38
C LEU A 68 -13.36 18.90 -1.03
N ALA A 69 -13.38 18.97 -2.36
CA ALA A 69 -13.04 20.20 -3.09
C ALA A 69 -14.03 21.35 -2.79
N ILE A 70 -15.33 21.05 -2.71
CA ILE A 70 -16.36 22.04 -2.31
C ILE A 70 -16.12 22.49 -0.88
N GLY A 71 -15.89 21.57 0.05
CA GLY A 71 -15.57 21.88 1.44
C GLY A 71 -14.36 22.79 1.56
N ALA A 72 -13.26 22.46 0.89
CA ALA A 72 -12.04 23.27 0.88
C ALA A 72 -12.30 24.70 0.32
N LYS A 73 -13.06 24.81 -0.77
CA LYS A 73 -13.44 26.14 -1.32
C LYS A 73 -14.26 26.95 -0.33
N ASN A 74 -15.21 26.34 0.35
CA ASN A 74 -16.05 27.01 1.35
C ASN A 74 -15.22 27.53 2.54
N MET A 75 -14.06 26.92 2.78
CA MET A 75 -13.07 27.33 3.77
C MET A 75 -12.03 28.31 3.23
N GLY A 76 -12.17 28.78 2.00
CA GLY A 76 -11.31 29.79 1.38
C GLY A 76 -10.18 29.26 0.47
N ALA A 77 -10.05 27.95 0.29
CA ALA A 77 -9.06 27.40 -0.62
C ALA A 77 -9.38 27.75 -2.09
N LYS A 78 -8.37 28.10 -2.86
CA LYS A 78 -8.48 28.37 -4.30
C LYS A 78 -8.12 27.10 -5.08
N ILE A 79 -9.08 26.56 -5.84
CA ILE A 79 -8.86 25.43 -6.74
C ILE A 79 -8.83 25.95 -8.18
N VAL A 80 -7.67 25.90 -8.81
CA VAL A 80 -7.46 26.35 -10.18
C VAL A 80 -7.34 25.13 -11.10
N ARG A 81 -8.37 24.88 -11.87
CA ARG A 81 -8.41 23.77 -12.82
C ARG A 81 -7.81 24.18 -14.16
N LYS A 82 -7.37 23.18 -14.95
CA LYS A 82 -6.76 23.40 -16.26
C LYS A 82 -5.62 24.43 -16.15
N ASN A 83 -4.72 24.17 -15.24
CA ASN A 83 -3.54 24.99 -14.99
C ASN A 83 -2.40 24.04 -14.56
N ARG A 84 -1.73 23.48 -15.56
CA ARG A 84 -0.66 22.50 -15.34
C ARG A 84 0.58 23.18 -14.80
N VAL A 85 1.25 22.54 -13.85
CA VAL A 85 2.59 22.93 -13.40
C VAL A 85 3.59 22.58 -14.50
N THR A 86 4.46 23.50 -14.84
CA THR A 86 5.47 23.34 -15.91
C THR A 86 6.91 23.42 -15.38
N GLY A 87 7.10 23.90 -14.15
CA GLY A 87 8.40 23.98 -13.49
C GLY A 87 8.28 24.30 -12.01
N LEU A 88 9.34 23.99 -11.27
CA LEU A 88 9.47 24.27 -9.86
C LEU A 88 10.88 24.80 -9.57
N THR A 89 10.97 25.98 -9.01
CA THR A 89 12.26 26.61 -8.65
C THR A 89 12.26 27.01 -7.19
N GLN A 90 13.16 26.42 -6.40
CA GLN A 90 13.37 26.83 -5.01
C GLN A 90 14.21 28.13 -4.95
N LEU A 91 13.74 29.08 -4.17
CA LEU A 91 14.43 30.33 -3.95
C LEU A 91 15.39 30.25 -2.75
N PRO A 92 16.40 31.12 -2.69
CA PRO A 92 17.32 31.18 -1.55
C PRO A 92 16.61 31.42 -0.20
N THR A 93 15.43 32.02 -0.20
CA THR A 93 14.59 32.25 0.99
C THR A 93 13.94 30.96 1.49
N GLY A 94 13.86 29.91 0.65
CA GLY A 94 13.16 28.67 0.92
C GLY A 94 11.74 28.63 0.38
N GLU A 95 11.24 29.73 -0.18
CA GLU A 95 10.01 29.79 -0.97
C GLU A 95 10.18 29.13 -2.34
N TRP A 96 9.07 28.93 -3.03
CA TRP A 96 9.04 28.30 -4.34
C TRP A 96 8.38 29.19 -5.38
N ASP A 97 8.95 29.27 -6.56
CA ASP A 97 8.28 29.69 -7.78
C ASP A 97 7.72 28.46 -8.47
N VAL A 98 6.40 28.35 -8.50
CA VAL A 98 5.65 27.30 -9.18
C VAL A 98 5.22 27.85 -10.53
N GLU A 99 5.90 27.44 -11.58
CA GLU A 99 5.58 27.81 -12.96
C GLU A 99 4.39 27.00 -13.43
N THR A 100 3.44 27.67 -14.04
CA THR A 100 2.22 27.06 -14.58
C THR A 100 1.88 27.63 -15.95
N GLU A 101 1.01 26.93 -16.70
CA GLU A 101 0.50 27.41 -18.00
C GLU A 101 -0.14 28.81 -17.93
N LYS A 102 -0.61 29.24 -16.75
CA LYS A 102 -1.29 30.53 -16.54
C LYS A 102 -0.43 31.56 -15.81
N GLY A 103 0.84 31.28 -15.62
CA GLY A 103 1.79 32.16 -14.94
C GLY A 103 2.43 31.53 -13.72
N THR A 104 3.32 32.26 -13.08
CA THR A 104 4.09 31.80 -11.93
C THR A 104 3.39 32.15 -10.62
N ILE A 105 3.35 31.19 -9.68
CA ILE A 105 2.79 31.35 -8.35
C ILE A 105 3.93 31.28 -7.36
N ARG A 106 4.13 32.32 -6.54
CA ARG A 106 5.03 32.29 -5.39
C ARG A 106 4.33 31.60 -4.24
N ALA A 107 4.94 30.53 -3.70
CA ALA A 107 4.42 29.75 -2.57
C ALA A 107 5.46 29.60 -1.47
N GLU A 108 5.06 29.76 -0.23
CA GLU A 108 5.92 29.46 0.93
C GLU A 108 6.17 27.96 1.04
N ILE A 109 5.17 27.16 0.78
CA ILE A 109 5.22 25.69 0.87
C ILE A 109 4.58 25.09 -0.38
N VAL A 110 5.17 24.02 -0.91
CA VAL A 110 4.62 23.20 -1.99
C VAL A 110 4.32 21.81 -1.46
N VAL A 111 3.13 21.27 -1.80
CA VAL A 111 2.74 19.90 -1.51
C VAL A 111 2.55 19.14 -2.82
N ASN A 112 3.35 18.12 -3.03
CA ASN A 112 3.21 17.20 -4.14
C ASN A 112 2.11 16.16 -3.84
N ALA A 113 0.91 16.39 -4.37
CA ALA A 113 -0.23 15.49 -4.28
C ALA A 113 -0.66 14.99 -5.68
N ALA A 114 0.31 14.74 -6.56
CA ALA A 114 0.08 14.57 -7.98
C ALA A 114 -0.24 13.11 -8.41
N GLY A 115 -0.48 12.19 -7.47
CA GLY A 115 -0.89 10.81 -7.77
C GLY A 115 0.12 10.10 -8.68
N CYS A 116 -0.31 9.59 -9.82
CA CYS A 116 0.56 8.93 -10.79
C CYS A 116 1.64 9.82 -11.39
N TYR A 117 1.50 11.15 -11.29
CA TYR A 117 2.47 12.15 -11.75
C TYR A 117 3.45 12.59 -10.65
N ALA A 118 3.34 12.02 -9.45
CA ALA A 118 4.08 12.50 -8.28
C ALA A 118 5.61 12.41 -8.46
N ARG A 119 6.11 11.35 -9.14
CA ARG A 119 7.54 11.20 -9.44
C ARG A 119 8.03 12.33 -10.37
N GLN A 120 7.26 12.68 -11.38
CA GLN A 120 7.61 13.77 -12.30
C GLN A 120 7.63 15.15 -11.61
N ILE A 121 6.68 15.42 -10.71
CA ILE A 121 6.72 16.64 -9.87
C ILE A 121 7.96 16.66 -8.97
N ALA A 122 8.33 15.54 -8.38
CA ALA A 122 9.56 15.44 -7.59
C ALA A 122 10.81 15.71 -8.46
N GLN A 123 10.87 15.13 -9.65
CA GLN A 123 11.96 15.34 -10.62
C GLN A 123 12.05 16.82 -11.09
N MET A 124 10.92 17.51 -11.25
CA MET A 124 10.92 18.98 -11.51
C MET A 124 11.54 19.76 -10.35
N ALA A 125 11.42 19.28 -9.12
CA ALA A 125 12.04 19.87 -7.95
C ALA A 125 13.51 19.41 -7.73
N GLY A 126 14.06 18.57 -8.61
CA GLY A 126 15.44 18.09 -8.57
C GLY A 126 15.68 16.88 -7.64
N ILE A 127 14.63 16.17 -7.24
CA ILE A 127 14.71 14.93 -6.45
C ILE A 127 13.97 13.79 -7.14
N ASP A 128 14.26 12.56 -6.74
CA ASP A 128 13.45 11.38 -7.12
C ASP A 128 12.78 10.80 -5.88
N ILE A 129 11.67 10.08 -6.08
CA ILE A 129 10.90 9.42 -5.04
C ILE A 129 10.56 7.98 -5.46
N PRO A 130 10.53 7.03 -4.53
CA PRO A 130 10.27 5.62 -4.82
C PRO A 130 8.78 5.36 -5.04
N VAL A 131 8.25 5.85 -6.15
CA VAL A 131 6.87 5.60 -6.58
C VAL A 131 6.89 4.95 -7.95
N THR A 132 6.29 3.76 -8.06
CA THR A 132 6.11 3.03 -9.31
C THR A 132 4.62 2.88 -9.59
N ASN A 133 4.21 3.14 -10.81
CA ASN A 133 2.82 3.00 -11.24
C ASN A 133 2.56 1.60 -11.78
N MET A 134 1.55 0.90 -11.27
CA MET A 134 1.14 -0.43 -11.71
C MET A 134 -0.16 -0.37 -12.48
N GLU A 135 -0.29 -1.16 -13.55
CA GLU A 135 -1.59 -1.36 -14.19
C GLU A 135 -2.50 -2.21 -13.31
N HIS A 136 -3.75 -1.81 -13.19
CA HIS A 136 -4.77 -2.52 -12.43
C HIS A 136 -6.08 -2.60 -13.19
N HIS A 137 -6.66 -3.81 -13.24
CA HIS A 137 -7.90 -4.08 -13.93
C HIS A 137 -9.09 -4.23 -12.97
N TYR A 138 -10.23 -3.70 -13.41
CA TYR A 138 -11.53 -4.21 -13.00
C TYR A 138 -12.47 -4.34 -14.20
N VAL A 139 -13.43 -5.23 -14.08
CA VAL A 139 -14.47 -5.44 -15.08
C VAL A 139 -15.85 -5.21 -14.47
N VAL A 140 -16.80 -4.77 -15.30
CA VAL A 140 -18.21 -4.63 -14.91
C VAL A 140 -19.05 -5.51 -15.82
N THR A 141 -19.90 -6.34 -15.24
CA THR A 141 -20.79 -7.23 -15.99
C THR A 141 -21.94 -6.46 -16.64
N ASP A 142 -22.62 -7.11 -17.57
CA ASP A 142 -23.98 -6.70 -17.94
C ASP A 142 -24.90 -6.73 -16.72
N PRO A 143 -26.09 -6.08 -16.77
CA PRO A 143 -27.03 -6.12 -15.66
C PRO A 143 -27.43 -7.54 -15.32
N ILE A 144 -27.34 -7.88 -14.04
CA ILE A 144 -27.70 -9.19 -13.47
C ILE A 144 -29.17 -9.13 -13.07
N PRO A 145 -30.06 -9.97 -13.64
CA PRO A 145 -31.48 -9.91 -13.34
C PRO A 145 -31.82 -10.01 -11.86
N ALA A 146 -31.10 -10.86 -11.11
CA ALA A 146 -31.31 -11.05 -9.68
C ALA A 146 -30.93 -9.84 -8.81
N PHE A 147 -30.18 -8.87 -9.34
CA PHE A 147 -29.86 -7.61 -8.63
C PHE A 147 -30.91 -6.53 -8.84
N LYS A 148 -31.86 -6.75 -9.76
CA LYS A 148 -32.81 -5.71 -10.17
C LYS A 148 -33.82 -5.36 -9.07
N ASP A 149 -34.28 -6.36 -8.34
CA ASP A 149 -35.41 -6.25 -7.41
C ASP A 149 -34.94 -6.41 -5.94
N ARG A 150 -33.65 -6.21 -5.68
CA ARG A 150 -33.10 -6.24 -4.32
C ARG A 150 -33.23 -4.88 -3.66
N ASP A 151 -33.73 -4.85 -2.43
CA ASP A 151 -33.80 -3.65 -1.59
C ASP A 151 -32.43 -3.27 -1.02
N GLU A 152 -31.54 -4.27 -0.81
CA GLU A 152 -30.20 -4.09 -0.28
C GLU A 152 -29.15 -4.61 -1.27
N GLU A 153 -28.06 -3.85 -1.44
CA GLU A 153 -26.90 -4.29 -2.19
C GLU A 153 -26.15 -5.40 -1.46
N ILE A 154 -25.52 -6.31 -2.21
CA ILE A 154 -24.60 -7.26 -1.62
C ILE A 154 -23.36 -6.53 -1.09
N PRO A 155 -22.80 -6.93 0.06
CA PRO A 155 -21.60 -6.30 0.60
C PRO A 155 -20.41 -6.48 -0.33
N VAL A 156 -19.45 -5.58 -0.23
CA VAL A 156 -18.14 -5.76 -0.88
C VAL A 156 -17.48 -7.02 -0.33
N MET A 157 -17.08 -7.90 -1.24
CA MET A 157 -16.39 -9.15 -0.92
C MET A 157 -14.92 -9.05 -1.27
N ARG A 158 -14.05 -9.48 -0.38
CA ARG A 158 -12.61 -9.62 -0.61
C ARG A 158 -12.23 -11.10 -0.47
N CYS A 159 -11.70 -11.68 -1.52
CA CYS A 159 -11.41 -13.12 -1.57
C CYS A 159 -9.93 -13.37 -1.89
N PRO A 160 -9.12 -13.83 -0.92
CA PRO A 160 -7.73 -14.16 -1.15
C PRO A 160 -7.51 -15.23 -2.22
N HIS A 161 -8.38 -16.26 -2.27
CA HIS A 161 -8.32 -17.31 -3.29
C HIS A 161 -8.47 -16.75 -4.72
N VAL A 162 -9.33 -15.74 -4.89
CA VAL A 162 -9.50 -15.02 -6.17
C VAL A 162 -8.38 -14.03 -6.39
N SER A 163 -7.65 -13.63 -5.35
CA SER A 163 -6.77 -12.44 -5.36
C SER A 163 -7.50 -11.20 -5.86
N GLY A 164 -8.70 -10.97 -5.35
CA GLY A 164 -9.57 -9.92 -5.86
C GLY A 164 -10.72 -9.57 -4.94
N TYR A 165 -11.46 -8.60 -5.40
CA TYR A 165 -12.65 -8.11 -4.75
C TYR A 165 -13.82 -8.05 -5.73
N PHE A 166 -15.02 -8.17 -5.22
CA PHE A 166 -16.24 -8.03 -6.03
C PHE A 166 -17.36 -7.41 -5.21
N ARG A 167 -18.23 -6.72 -5.90
CA ARG A 167 -19.39 -6.04 -5.32
C ARG A 167 -20.49 -5.85 -6.34
N GLN A 168 -21.65 -5.48 -5.87
CA GLN A 168 -22.69 -4.95 -6.73
C GLN A 168 -22.31 -3.54 -7.21
N GLU A 169 -22.54 -3.26 -8.48
CA GLU A 169 -22.42 -1.94 -9.11
C GLU A 169 -23.77 -1.61 -9.74
N GLN A 170 -24.65 -0.95 -8.99
CA GLN A 170 -26.03 -0.73 -9.35
C GLN A 170 -26.77 -2.05 -9.64
N LYS A 171 -27.00 -2.38 -10.91
CA LYS A 171 -27.63 -3.64 -11.36
C LYS A 171 -26.63 -4.66 -11.92
N SER A 172 -25.37 -4.37 -11.86
CA SER A 172 -24.28 -5.18 -12.41
C SER A 172 -23.34 -5.67 -11.31
N GLY A 173 -22.48 -6.62 -11.64
CA GLY A 173 -21.34 -7.00 -10.82
C GLY A 173 -20.11 -6.20 -11.22
N LEU A 174 -19.27 -5.84 -10.25
CA LEU A 174 -17.92 -5.33 -10.45
C LEU A 174 -16.93 -6.32 -9.86
N ILE A 175 -15.90 -6.67 -10.64
CA ILE A 175 -14.85 -7.61 -10.25
C ILE A 175 -13.51 -6.90 -10.48
N GLY A 176 -12.75 -6.67 -9.41
CA GLY A 176 -11.39 -6.14 -9.47
C GLY A 176 -10.39 -7.21 -9.08
N VAL A 177 -9.30 -7.29 -9.82
CA VAL A 177 -8.31 -8.36 -9.70
C VAL A 177 -6.96 -7.76 -9.39
N TYR A 178 -6.25 -8.36 -8.44
CA TYR A 178 -4.83 -8.13 -8.18
C TYR A 178 -4.08 -9.41 -8.57
N GLU A 179 -3.74 -9.50 -9.84
CA GLU A 179 -2.99 -10.64 -10.36
C GLU A 179 -1.63 -10.76 -9.65
N ASN A 180 -1.20 -11.99 -9.37
CA ASN A 180 0.07 -12.26 -8.69
C ASN A 180 1.18 -12.77 -9.64
N THR A 181 0.85 -12.93 -10.92
CA THR A 181 1.77 -13.25 -12.03
C THR A 181 1.40 -12.41 -13.26
N GLY A 182 2.35 -12.18 -14.15
CA GLY A 182 2.10 -11.37 -15.35
C GLY A 182 1.89 -9.90 -15.08
N LEU A 183 2.45 -9.39 -13.99
CA LEU A 183 2.30 -7.99 -13.56
C LEU A 183 2.80 -7.01 -14.62
N ALA A 184 2.09 -5.90 -14.78
CA ALA A 184 2.46 -4.84 -15.70
C ALA A 184 2.70 -3.51 -14.99
N GLU A 185 3.87 -2.93 -15.24
CA GLU A 185 4.17 -1.56 -14.86
C GLU A 185 3.52 -0.61 -15.87
N ALA A 186 2.74 0.33 -15.34
CA ALA A 186 2.11 1.36 -16.15
C ALA A 186 3.17 2.25 -16.79
N TRP A 187 3.03 2.51 -18.09
CA TRP A 187 3.96 3.34 -18.86
C TRP A 187 5.43 2.86 -18.84
N ALA A 188 5.68 1.57 -18.69
CA ALA A 188 7.03 1.00 -18.67
C ALA A 188 7.94 1.49 -19.84
N PRO A 189 7.45 1.63 -21.11
CA PRO A 189 8.26 2.18 -22.19
C PRO A 189 8.67 3.65 -22.00
N ARG A 190 8.02 4.35 -21.07
CA ARG A 190 8.28 5.76 -20.71
C ARG A 190 8.91 5.90 -19.31
N GLY A 191 9.55 4.84 -18.81
CA GLY A 191 10.16 4.85 -17.46
C GLY A 191 9.12 4.97 -16.33
N GLY A 192 7.94 4.36 -16.51
CA GLY A 192 6.89 4.35 -15.49
C GLY A 192 6.12 5.67 -15.32
N ASN A 193 6.32 6.64 -16.22
CA ASN A 193 5.72 7.97 -16.11
C ASN A 193 4.62 8.19 -17.17
N PRO A 194 3.46 8.79 -16.79
CA PRO A 194 2.47 9.23 -17.77
C PRO A 194 2.99 10.37 -18.65
N GLU A 195 2.37 10.61 -19.80
CA GLU A 195 2.64 11.84 -20.55
C GLU A 195 2.18 13.05 -19.74
N TRP A 196 3.06 14.08 -19.65
CA TRP A 196 2.77 15.22 -18.78
C TRP A 196 1.50 15.98 -19.15
N ASP A 197 1.09 15.93 -20.39
CA ASP A 197 -0.12 16.57 -20.90
C ASP A 197 -1.35 15.64 -20.92
N SER A 198 -1.23 14.37 -20.55
CA SER A 198 -2.37 13.46 -20.40
C SER A 198 -3.25 13.84 -19.21
N THR A 199 -4.55 13.49 -19.26
CA THR A 199 -5.52 13.85 -18.23
C THR A 199 -6.34 12.68 -17.68
N SER A 200 -6.41 11.57 -18.37
CA SER A 200 -7.24 10.42 -17.99
C SER A 200 -6.86 9.21 -18.83
N GLU A 201 -5.57 8.92 -18.86
CA GLU A 201 -5.06 7.80 -19.64
C GLU A 201 -5.49 6.48 -19.01
N LEU A 202 -6.14 5.65 -19.81
CA LEU A 202 -6.41 4.25 -19.52
C LEU A 202 -5.63 3.38 -20.49
N PHE A 203 -5.26 2.20 -20.06
CA PHE A 203 -4.57 1.22 -20.90
C PHE A 203 -5.58 0.38 -21.68
N PRO A 204 -5.16 -0.25 -22.80
CA PRO A 204 -5.95 -1.26 -23.47
C PRO A 204 -6.36 -2.39 -22.54
N GLU A 205 -7.46 -3.04 -22.87
CA GLU A 205 -7.89 -4.26 -22.19
C GLU A 205 -6.83 -5.36 -22.34
N ASP A 206 -6.51 -6.01 -21.24
CA ASP A 206 -5.62 -7.18 -21.21
C ASP A 206 -6.32 -8.31 -20.45
N LEU A 207 -7.33 -8.87 -21.11
CA LEU A 207 -8.15 -9.92 -20.53
C LEU A 207 -7.39 -11.23 -20.37
N GLU A 208 -6.44 -11.53 -21.25
CA GLU A 208 -5.63 -12.73 -21.13
C GLU A 208 -4.82 -12.73 -19.83
N ARG A 209 -4.30 -11.57 -19.43
CA ARG A 209 -3.56 -11.41 -18.18
C ARG A 209 -4.41 -11.72 -16.96
N ILE A 210 -5.66 -11.26 -16.92
CA ILE A 210 -6.53 -11.40 -15.75
C ILE A 210 -7.50 -12.58 -15.81
N ALA A 211 -7.59 -13.29 -16.94
CA ALA A 211 -8.55 -14.37 -17.15
C ALA A 211 -8.54 -15.44 -16.04
N PRO A 212 -7.38 -15.96 -15.56
CA PRO A 212 -7.37 -16.97 -14.50
C PRO A 212 -8.03 -16.52 -13.20
N TRP A 213 -7.96 -15.24 -12.88
CA TRP A 213 -8.60 -14.67 -11.67
C TRP A 213 -10.07 -14.37 -11.89
N LEU A 214 -10.47 -13.97 -13.10
CA LEU A 214 -11.89 -13.83 -13.47
C LEU A 214 -12.60 -15.17 -13.40
N GLU A 215 -11.99 -16.24 -13.88
CA GLU A 215 -12.52 -17.60 -13.77
C GLU A 215 -12.75 -17.99 -12.30
N ARG A 216 -11.78 -17.78 -11.42
CA ARG A 216 -11.95 -18.01 -9.98
C ARG A 216 -13.02 -17.11 -9.35
N ALA A 217 -13.17 -15.88 -9.83
CA ALA A 217 -14.24 -14.99 -9.37
C ALA A 217 -15.61 -15.51 -9.79
N ILE A 218 -15.76 -16.06 -10.99
CA ILE A 218 -16.99 -16.70 -11.48
C ILE A 218 -17.26 -17.99 -10.71
N GLU A 219 -16.24 -18.81 -10.42
CA GLU A 219 -16.40 -19.99 -9.57
C GLU A 219 -16.92 -19.61 -8.18
N ARG A 220 -16.42 -18.51 -7.60
CA ARG A 220 -16.84 -17.98 -6.29
C ARG A 220 -18.21 -17.32 -6.32
N MET A 221 -18.56 -16.66 -7.42
CA MET A 221 -19.80 -15.94 -7.68
C MET A 221 -20.40 -16.38 -9.03
N PRO A 222 -21.03 -17.55 -9.14
CA PRO A 222 -21.52 -18.09 -10.41
C PRO A 222 -22.43 -17.16 -11.20
N ILE A 223 -23.19 -16.31 -10.51
CA ILE A 223 -24.07 -15.32 -11.12
C ILE A 223 -23.35 -14.33 -12.05
N PHE A 224 -22.03 -14.11 -11.85
CA PHE A 224 -21.22 -13.27 -12.75
C PHE A 224 -20.98 -13.93 -14.12
N GLY A 225 -20.99 -15.26 -14.17
CA GLY A 225 -20.84 -16.04 -15.40
C GLY A 225 -22.13 -16.19 -16.22
N GLU A 226 -23.28 -15.77 -15.68
CA GLU A 226 -24.58 -15.85 -16.36
C GLU A 226 -24.83 -14.70 -17.34
N VAL A 227 -23.99 -13.68 -17.32
CA VAL A 227 -24.11 -12.45 -18.12
C VAL A 227 -22.79 -12.07 -18.78
N GLY A 228 -22.83 -11.21 -19.80
CA GLY A 228 -21.63 -10.69 -20.46
C GLY A 228 -20.87 -9.65 -19.62
N LEU A 229 -19.71 -9.24 -20.14
CA LEU A 229 -18.93 -8.13 -19.60
C LEU A 229 -19.14 -6.89 -20.48
N ARG A 230 -19.56 -5.78 -19.89
CA ARG A 230 -19.90 -4.54 -20.64
C ARG A 230 -18.86 -3.44 -20.53
N ARG A 231 -17.99 -3.49 -19.50
CA ARG A 231 -17.00 -2.44 -19.27
C ARG A 231 -15.74 -3.05 -18.71
N PHE A 232 -14.64 -2.59 -19.27
CA PHE A 232 -13.29 -2.94 -18.85
C PHE A 232 -12.59 -1.64 -18.47
N VAL A 233 -11.86 -1.67 -17.37
CA VAL A 233 -11.05 -0.54 -16.95
C VAL A 233 -9.68 -1.05 -16.57
N ASN A 234 -8.66 -0.58 -17.28
CA ASN A 234 -7.26 -0.81 -16.96
C ASN A 234 -6.61 0.54 -16.71
N GLY A 235 -6.27 0.84 -15.47
CA GLY A 235 -5.75 2.13 -15.06
C GLY A 235 -4.51 2.00 -14.19
N ALA A 236 -3.76 3.10 -14.07
CA ALA A 236 -2.57 3.12 -13.22
C ALA A 236 -2.92 3.32 -11.74
N ILE A 237 -2.21 2.63 -10.87
CA ILE A 237 -2.21 2.83 -9.42
C ILE A 237 -0.77 3.11 -8.97
N PRO A 238 -0.49 4.25 -8.29
CA PRO A 238 0.82 4.54 -7.75
C PRO A 238 1.07 3.73 -6.46
N HIS A 239 2.18 3.03 -6.41
CA HIS A 239 2.64 2.26 -5.25
C HIS A 239 4.01 2.75 -4.78
N THR A 240 4.26 2.58 -3.49
CA THR A 240 5.57 2.71 -2.86
C THR A 240 6.14 1.33 -2.52
N PRO A 241 7.43 1.19 -2.21
CA PRO A 241 8.04 -0.12 -1.91
C PRO A 241 7.44 -0.89 -0.74
N ASP A 242 6.80 -0.20 0.21
CA ASP A 242 6.15 -0.79 1.39
C ASP A 242 4.61 -0.68 1.35
N GLY A 243 4.04 -0.16 0.26
CA GLY A 243 2.61 0.08 0.11
C GLY A 243 2.06 1.25 0.95
N GLY A 244 2.87 1.85 1.80
CA GLY A 244 2.50 3.02 2.62
C GLY A 244 2.69 4.33 1.85
N PRO A 245 1.77 5.31 1.97
CA PRO A 245 1.92 6.58 1.27
C PRO A 245 3.15 7.38 1.74
N LEU A 246 3.58 8.31 0.91
CA LEU A 246 4.59 9.31 1.27
C LEU A 246 3.87 10.54 1.81
N LEU A 247 3.89 10.73 3.14
CA LEU A 247 3.27 11.86 3.83
C LEU A 247 4.32 12.55 4.70
N GLY A 248 4.79 13.72 4.27
CA GLY A 248 5.80 14.45 5.05
C GLY A 248 6.75 15.30 4.21
N PRO A 249 7.78 15.89 4.84
CA PRO A 249 8.73 16.74 4.16
C PRO A 249 9.66 15.94 3.22
N ALA A 250 9.97 16.53 2.09
CA ALA A 250 10.91 15.95 1.13
C ALA A 250 12.34 15.95 1.67
N VAL A 251 13.10 14.93 1.31
CA VAL A 251 14.54 14.86 1.64
C VAL A 251 15.31 15.91 0.83
N GLY A 252 16.11 16.70 1.50
CA GLY A 252 17.03 17.66 0.86
C GLY A 252 16.40 18.94 0.33
N LEU A 253 15.08 19.13 0.44
CA LEU A 253 14.37 20.32 0.02
C LEU A 253 13.69 21.02 1.20
N LYS A 254 13.76 22.35 1.21
CA LYS A 254 13.04 23.17 2.18
C LYS A 254 11.59 23.39 1.71
N ASN A 255 10.63 23.29 2.63
CA ASN A 255 9.23 23.64 2.36
C ASN A 255 8.60 22.92 1.15
N PHE A 256 9.11 21.71 0.86
CA PHE A 256 8.53 20.81 -0.12
C PHE A 256 8.06 19.55 0.60
N TRP A 257 6.79 19.21 0.40
CA TRP A 257 6.12 18.12 1.10
C TRP A 257 5.50 17.14 0.12
N HIS A 258 5.34 15.90 0.54
CA HIS A 258 4.68 14.85 -0.22
C HIS A 258 3.34 14.46 0.40
N CYS A 259 2.33 14.21 -0.45
CA CYS A 259 1.06 13.58 -0.16
C CYS A 259 0.71 12.68 -1.35
N CYS A 260 1.47 11.61 -1.55
CA CYS A 260 1.40 10.79 -2.76
C CYS A 260 1.77 9.33 -2.50
N GLY A 261 1.78 8.50 -3.55
CA GLY A 261 2.08 7.07 -3.42
C GLY A 261 0.97 6.27 -2.72
N THR A 262 -0.26 6.76 -2.77
CA THR A 262 -1.41 6.18 -2.07
C THR A 262 -2.09 5.17 -2.99
N SER A 263 -1.79 3.89 -2.83
CA SER A 263 -2.37 2.81 -3.65
C SER A 263 -3.89 2.64 -3.41
N PHE A 264 -4.35 2.86 -2.19
CA PHE A 264 -5.78 2.85 -1.81
C PHE A 264 -6.31 4.27 -1.59
N GLY A 265 -6.21 5.12 -2.61
CA GLY A 265 -6.41 6.56 -2.52
C GLY A 265 -7.71 7.01 -1.86
N ILE A 266 -8.87 6.41 -2.19
CA ILE A 266 -10.16 6.78 -1.59
C ILE A 266 -10.22 6.43 -0.10
N ALA A 267 -9.73 5.25 0.28
CA ALA A 267 -9.74 4.81 1.68
C ALA A 267 -8.77 5.63 2.55
N GLN A 268 -7.61 5.99 2.02
CA GLN A 268 -6.54 6.65 2.77
C GLN A 268 -6.52 8.17 2.64
N GLY A 269 -7.10 8.73 1.56
CA GLY A 269 -6.93 10.14 1.20
C GLY A 269 -7.43 11.14 2.25
N GLY A 270 -8.53 10.82 2.94
CA GLY A 270 -9.06 11.67 4.02
C GLY A 270 -8.09 11.76 5.21
N GLY A 271 -7.59 10.61 5.67
CA GLY A 271 -6.59 10.53 6.75
C GLY A 271 -5.26 11.15 6.35
N ALA A 272 -4.78 10.85 5.14
CA ALA A 272 -3.55 11.42 4.60
C ALA A 272 -3.56 12.95 4.61
N GLY A 273 -4.65 13.55 4.09
CA GLY A 273 -4.80 15.00 4.09
C GLY A 273 -4.88 15.61 5.50
N LYS A 274 -5.66 14.99 6.39
CA LYS A 274 -5.84 15.47 7.77
C LYS A 274 -4.50 15.49 8.54
N TYR A 275 -3.83 14.36 8.61
CA TYR A 275 -2.63 14.23 9.45
C TYR A 275 -1.42 14.95 8.86
N LEU A 276 -1.32 15.00 7.53
CA LEU A 276 -0.30 15.84 6.89
C LEU A 276 -0.53 17.34 7.19
N ALA A 277 -1.77 17.81 7.10
CA ALA A 277 -2.10 19.20 7.42
C ALA A 277 -1.81 19.53 8.89
N GLN A 278 -2.11 18.62 9.83
CA GLN A 278 -1.74 18.80 11.24
C GLN A 278 -0.22 18.93 11.39
N TRP A 279 0.54 18.03 10.77
CA TRP A 279 2.00 18.08 10.84
C TRP A 279 2.58 19.38 10.27
N MET A 280 2.06 19.83 9.10
CA MET A 280 2.51 21.07 8.48
C MET A 280 2.20 22.33 9.32
N VAL A 281 1.03 22.37 9.97
CA VAL A 281 0.54 23.55 10.69
C VAL A 281 1.02 23.60 12.13
N PHE A 282 1.04 22.45 12.81
CA PHE A 282 1.36 22.37 14.25
C PHE A 282 2.75 21.80 14.54
N GLY A 283 3.46 21.29 13.52
CA GLY A 283 4.78 20.67 13.67
C GLY A 283 4.71 19.19 14.06
N ASP A 284 3.52 18.66 14.35
CA ASP A 284 3.26 17.27 14.70
C ASP A 284 1.81 16.90 14.32
N ALA A 285 1.52 15.60 14.28
CA ALA A 285 0.19 15.05 14.03
C ALA A 285 -0.32 14.25 15.23
N ASP A 286 -1.66 14.07 15.34
CA ASP A 286 -2.28 13.29 16.42
C ASP A 286 -1.90 11.80 16.39
N ILE A 287 -1.26 11.33 15.33
CA ILE A 287 -0.78 9.96 15.15
C ILE A 287 0.72 9.94 14.84
N ASN A 288 1.36 8.80 15.09
CA ASN A 288 2.75 8.60 14.68
C ASN A 288 2.86 8.55 13.14
N MET A 289 3.56 9.54 12.56
CA MET A 289 3.75 9.66 11.11
C MET A 289 5.02 8.97 10.60
N THR A 290 5.80 8.33 11.45
CA THR A 290 7.12 7.76 11.08
C THR A 290 7.04 6.75 9.94
N GLU A 291 5.99 5.92 9.92
CA GLU A 291 5.80 4.91 8.86
C GLU A 291 5.41 5.53 7.52
N PHE A 292 4.92 6.76 7.51
CA PHE A 292 4.52 7.48 6.29
C PHE A 292 5.54 8.51 5.84
N ASP A 293 6.51 8.84 6.71
CA ASP A 293 7.54 9.84 6.44
C ASP A 293 8.39 9.45 5.23
N PRO A 294 8.48 10.31 4.19
CA PRO A 294 9.32 10.02 3.01
C PRO A 294 10.80 9.76 3.34
N ARG A 295 11.28 10.27 4.49
CA ARG A 295 12.66 10.09 4.97
C ARG A 295 12.99 8.64 5.39
N ARG A 296 11.96 7.75 5.46
CA ARG A 296 12.18 6.32 5.64
C ARG A 296 12.91 5.69 4.44
N TYR A 297 12.85 6.34 3.29
CA TYR A 297 13.62 5.99 2.11
C TYR A 297 14.86 6.89 1.98
N GLY A 298 15.96 6.29 1.59
CA GLY A 298 17.20 6.97 1.28
C GLY A 298 17.68 6.62 -0.14
N PRO A 299 18.92 6.95 -0.50
CA PRO A 299 19.48 6.66 -1.82
C PRO A 299 19.50 5.18 -2.21
N TYR A 300 19.28 4.27 -1.26
CA TYR A 300 19.14 2.83 -1.52
C TYR A 300 17.85 2.47 -2.25
N ALA A 301 16.82 3.29 -2.10
CA ALA A 301 15.53 3.08 -2.75
C ALA A 301 15.56 3.66 -4.18
N ASP A 302 16.46 3.13 -4.99
CA ASP A 302 16.60 3.45 -6.40
C ASP A 302 15.43 2.86 -7.23
N GLU A 303 15.49 3.02 -8.54
CA GLU A 303 14.44 2.55 -9.45
C GLU A 303 14.28 1.03 -9.42
N ASP A 304 15.40 0.28 -9.41
CA ASP A 304 15.36 -1.19 -9.42
C ASP A 304 14.79 -1.74 -8.11
N TYR A 305 15.22 -1.21 -6.97
CA TYR A 305 14.67 -1.54 -5.67
C TYR A 305 13.19 -1.21 -5.60
N SER A 306 12.83 0.01 -5.97
CA SER A 306 11.45 0.50 -5.92
C SER A 306 10.54 -0.36 -6.77
N ARG A 307 10.95 -0.69 -7.99
CA ARG A 307 10.22 -1.57 -8.89
C ARG A 307 10.03 -2.96 -8.32
N ALA A 308 11.11 -3.60 -7.85
CA ALA A 308 11.05 -4.95 -7.27
C ALA A 308 10.08 -5.02 -6.07
N LYS A 309 10.19 -4.05 -5.15
CA LYS A 309 9.32 -3.97 -3.96
C LYS A 309 7.87 -3.63 -4.31
N VAL A 310 7.61 -2.75 -5.28
CA VAL A 310 6.25 -2.43 -5.72
C VAL A 310 5.59 -3.63 -6.39
N PHE A 311 6.31 -4.38 -7.21
CA PHE A 311 5.79 -5.62 -7.79
C PHE A 311 5.45 -6.64 -6.70
N LEU A 312 6.28 -6.74 -5.68
CA LEU A 312 6.01 -7.56 -4.50
C LEU A 312 4.75 -7.07 -3.77
N ASP A 313 4.65 -5.78 -3.44
CA ASP A 313 3.50 -5.20 -2.72
C ASP A 313 2.20 -5.45 -3.48
N TYR A 314 2.17 -5.19 -4.79
CA TYR A 314 1.01 -5.41 -5.64
C TYR A 314 0.56 -6.87 -5.62
N ARG A 315 1.46 -7.83 -5.90
CA ARG A 315 1.12 -9.27 -5.95
C ARG A 315 0.70 -9.83 -4.59
N MET A 316 1.15 -9.20 -3.49
CA MET A 316 0.85 -9.63 -2.13
C MET A 316 -0.39 -8.95 -1.54
N THR A 317 -1.09 -8.08 -2.26
CA THR A 317 -2.24 -7.31 -1.77
C THR A 317 -3.33 -8.19 -1.13
N PHE A 318 -3.57 -9.37 -1.67
CA PHE A 318 -4.53 -10.34 -1.13
C PHE A 318 -3.88 -11.48 -0.34
N THR A 319 -2.56 -11.58 -0.35
CA THR A 319 -1.84 -12.61 0.40
C THR A 319 -1.73 -12.23 1.86
N THR A 320 -2.04 -13.16 2.74
CA THR A 320 -1.87 -12.97 4.18
C THR A 320 -0.40 -13.20 4.54
N ARG A 321 0.28 -12.17 5.02
CA ARG A 321 1.62 -12.28 5.62
C ARG A 321 1.49 -12.53 7.11
N LEU A 322 2.32 -13.43 7.63
CA LEU A 322 2.43 -13.68 9.06
C LEU A 322 3.62 -12.91 9.65
N PRO A 323 3.58 -12.57 10.94
CA PRO A 323 4.73 -11.97 11.60
C PRO A 323 5.99 -12.83 11.43
N GLY A 324 7.10 -12.20 11.12
CA GLY A 324 8.39 -12.87 10.92
C GLY A 324 8.71 -13.27 9.47
N GLU A 325 7.74 -13.28 8.57
CA GLU A 325 7.99 -13.57 7.17
C GLU A 325 8.71 -12.42 6.48
N GLU A 326 9.75 -12.78 5.72
CA GLU A 326 10.57 -11.86 4.95
C GLU A 326 10.53 -12.23 3.46
N GLU A 327 10.54 -11.23 2.60
CA GLU A 327 10.52 -11.43 1.16
C GLU A 327 11.89 -11.06 0.55
N PRO A 328 12.40 -11.83 -0.39
CA PRO A 328 13.74 -11.62 -0.96
C PRO A 328 13.79 -10.47 -1.99
N ASP A 329 12.65 -10.03 -2.51
CA ASP A 329 12.59 -9.04 -3.59
C ASP A 329 13.29 -7.73 -3.21
N GLY A 330 14.14 -7.23 -4.11
CA GLY A 330 14.89 -6.00 -3.91
C GLY A 330 15.98 -6.08 -2.84
N ARG A 331 16.31 -7.25 -2.30
CA ARG A 331 17.35 -7.47 -1.27
C ARG A 331 18.58 -8.16 -1.85
N PRO A 332 19.79 -7.99 -1.23
CA PRO A 332 20.12 -7.04 -0.17
C PRO A 332 20.43 -5.64 -0.70
N GLN A 333 20.18 -4.57 0.10
CA GLN A 333 20.54 -3.19 -0.26
C GLN A 333 21.70 -2.66 0.61
N LYS A 334 21.48 -2.53 1.91
CA LYS A 334 22.49 -2.05 2.85
C LYS A 334 22.96 -3.21 3.74
N MET A 335 24.25 -3.51 3.68
CA MET A 335 24.87 -4.59 4.42
C MET A 335 25.99 -4.04 5.32
N SER A 336 26.11 -4.61 6.52
CA SER A 336 27.27 -4.36 7.36
C SER A 336 28.52 -5.05 6.81
N ALA A 337 29.70 -4.62 7.28
CA ALA A 337 30.95 -5.30 6.96
C ALA A 337 31.01 -6.76 7.47
N LEU A 338 30.12 -7.13 8.38
CA LEU A 338 30.02 -8.45 8.97
C LEU A 338 29.02 -9.37 8.25
N TYR A 339 28.19 -8.85 7.32
CA TYR A 339 27.08 -9.55 6.68
C TYR A 339 27.45 -10.96 6.24
N GLY A 340 28.48 -11.10 5.42
CA GLY A 340 28.88 -12.42 4.88
C GLY A 340 29.39 -13.38 5.96
N ARG A 341 30.04 -12.89 7.01
CA ARG A 341 30.51 -13.73 8.15
C ARG A 341 29.33 -14.22 8.98
N LEU A 342 28.36 -13.33 9.26
CA LEU A 342 27.19 -13.67 10.03
C LEU A 342 26.28 -14.63 9.25
N LEU A 343 26.12 -14.41 7.94
CA LEU A 343 25.40 -15.33 7.07
C LEU A 343 26.01 -16.74 7.10
N SER A 344 27.37 -16.83 6.99
CA SER A 344 28.08 -18.09 7.07
C SER A 344 27.98 -18.77 8.44
N ALA A 345 27.68 -17.99 9.49
CA ALA A 345 27.41 -18.49 10.85
C ALA A 345 25.95 -18.88 11.09
N GLY A 346 25.11 -18.83 10.07
CA GLY A 346 23.69 -19.22 10.15
C GLY A 346 22.74 -18.07 10.49
N ALA A 347 23.15 -16.80 10.33
CA ALA A 347 22.26 -15.66 10.56
C ALA A 347 21.07 -15.68 9.60
N VAL A 348 19.87 -15.58 10.15
CA VAL A 348 18.62 -15.29 9.45
C VAL A 348 18.41 -13.79 9.47
N TYR A 349 18.20 -13.19 8.30
CA TYR A 349 18.13 -11.76 8.12
C TYR A 349 16.72 -11.24 7.90
N GLY A 350 16.41 -10.10 8.51
CA GLY A 350 15.27 -9.25 8.15
C GLY A 350 15.75 -7.91 7.62
N GLU A 351 14.88 -7.25 6.85
CA GLU A 351 15.13 -5.92 6.30
C GLU A 351 14.45 -4.83 7.14
N THR A 352 15.19 -3.76 7.43
CA THR A 352 14.63 -2.55 8.03
C THR A 352 15.26 -1.32 7.38
N TYR A 353 14.45 -0.51 6.69
CA TYR A 353 14.92 0.68 5.95
C TYR A 353 16.13 0.39 5.03
N GLY A 354 16.03 -0.71 4.31
CA GLY A 354 17.08 -1.20 3.39
C GLY A 354 18.27 -1.88 4.06
N TRP A 355 18.38 -1.88 5.40
CA TRP A 355 19.44 -2.57 6.12
C TRP A 355 19.10 -4.04 6.35
N GLU A 356 20.05 -4.91 5.97
CA GLU A 356 20.04 -6.29 6.37
C GLU A 356 20.43 -6.40 7.86
N ARG A 357 19.54 -6.92 8.68
CA ARG A 357 19.73 -7.06 10.12
C ARG A 357 19.56 -8.52 10.53
N PRO A 358 20.55 -9.12 11.21
CA PRO A 358 20.39 -10.46 11.74
C PRO A 358 19.28 -10.49 12.80
N LYS A 359 18.29 -11.37 12.62
CA LYS A 359 17.18 -11.60 13.55
C LYS A 359 17.60 -12.59 14.63
N TYR A 360 18.20 -13.69 14.20
CA TYR A 360 18.72 -14.76 15.05
C TYR A 360 19.67 -15.64 14.23
N PHE A 361 20.32 -16.63 14.86
CA PHE A 361 21.17 -17.61 14.20
C PHE A 361 20.50 -18.97 14.22
N ALA A 362 20.11 -19.50 13.07
CA ALA A 362 19.55 -20.84 12.92
C ALA A 362 20.62 -21.89 13.18
N LEU A 363 20.44 -22.71 14.20
CA LEU A 363 21.42 -23.74 14.63
C LEU A 363 21.46 -24.93 13.69
N ASP A 364 20.37 -25.20 12.99
CA ASP A 364 20.14 -26.36 12.10
C ASP A 364 19.93 -25.95 10.64
N GLY A 365 20.02 -24.67 10.32
CA GLY A 365 19.78 -24.14 8.99
C GLY A 365 18.31 -24.16 8.56
N ALA A 366 17.38 -24.34 9.50
CA ALA A 366 15.95 -24.29 9.21
C ALA A 366 15.52 -22.88 8.79
N GLU A 367 14.64 -22.80 7.80
CA GLU A 367 14.00 -21.55 7.40
C GLU A 367 13.06 -21.07 8.52
N GLU A 368 12.93 -19.75 8.64
CA GLU A 368 12.02 -19.15 9.63
C GLU A 368 10.56 -19.41 9.27
N GLU A 369 9.79 -19.88 10.23
CA GLU A 369 8.35 -19.99 10.12
C GLU A 369 7.68 -18.72 10.66
N GLY A 370 6.86 -18.06 9.85
CA GLY A 370 6.05 -16.92 10.30
C GLY A 370 4.86 -17.37 11.16
N GLY A 371 4.45 -16.55 12.14
CA GLY A 371 3.28 -16.88 12.95
C GLY A 371 2.96 -15.91 14.06
N TYR A 372 1.74 -16.06 14.64
CA TYR A 372 1.27 -15.30 15.81
C TYR A 372 1.61 -16.00 17.14
N HIS A 373 2.20 -17.16 17.06
CA HIS A 373 2.66 -17.96 18.22
C HIS A 373 4.16 -18.10 18.21
N ARG A 374 4.70 -18.87 19.17
CA ARG A 374 6.11 -19.23 19.16
C ARG A 374 6.44 -20.01 17.89
N THR A 375 7.41 -19.50 17.15
CA THR A 375 7.90 -20.12 15.91
C THR A 375 9.15 -20.96 16.18
N ASN A 376 9.68 -21.60 15.16
CA ASN A 376 10.91 -22.40 15.24
C ASN A 376 12.15 -21.58 15.64
N SER A 377 12.13 -20.24 15.51
CA SER A 377 13.21 -19.37 15.97
C SER A 377 13.32 -19.27 17.50
N PHE A 378 12.28 -19.68 18.25
CA PHE A 378 12.21 -19.45 19.70
C PHE A 378 13.38 -20.08 20.48
N ASP A 379 13.72 -21.33 20.18
CA ASP A 379 14.80 -22.03 20.91
C ASP A 379 16.17 -21.46 20.57
N ALA A 380 16.40 -21.04 19.31
CA ALA A 380 17.61 -20.36 18.89
C ALA A 380 17.78 -19.02 19.62
N VAL A 381 16.72 -18.19 19.62
CA VAL A 381 16.72 -16.90 20.34
C VAL A 381 16.91 -17.11 21.86
N ALA A 382 16.27 -18.11 22.46
CA ALA A 382 16.44 -18.43 23.88
C ALA A 382 17.88 -18.83 24.22
N ALA A 383 18.54 -19.59 23.35
CA ALA A 383 19.96 -19.95 23.51
C ALA A 383 20.88 -18.74 23.39
N GLU A 384 20.61 -17.80 22.47
CA GLU A 384 21.35 -16.55 22.32
C GLU A 384 21.20 -15.64 23.55
N VAL A 385 19.97 -15.44 24.02
CA VAL A 385 19.68 -14.67 25.25
C VAL A 385 20.43 -15.25 26.45
N LYS A 386 20.42 -16.57 26.61
CA LYS A 386 21.17 -17.26 27.67
C LYS A 386 22.68 -17.06 27.51
N ALA A 387 23.19 -17.14 26.27
CA ALA A 387 24.61 -16.90 26.00
C ALA A 387 25.05 -15.49 26.37
N VAL A 388 24.27 -14.47 26.05
CA VAL A 388 24.56 -13.09 26.44
C VAL A 388 24.49 -12.89 27.95
N ALA A 389 23.53 -13.50 28.63
CA ALA A 389 23.34 -13.38 30.08
C ALA A 389 24.45 -14.09 30.90
N GLU A 390 24.89 -15.27 30.45
CA GLU A 390 25.79 -16.12 31.21
C GLU A 390 27.25 -16.12 30.73
N ARG A 391 27.49 -15.61 29.50
CA ARG A 391 28.80 -15.62 28.85
C ARG A 391 29.11 -14.26 28.23
N VAL A 392 29.30 -14.21 26.93
CA VAL A 392 29.54 -12.98 26.15
C VAL A 392 28.75 -13.04 24.84
N GLY A 393 28.24 -11.89 24.44
CA GLY A 393 27.56 -11.70 23.16
C GLY A 393 28.23 -10.59 22.34
N VAL A 394 28.14 -10.71 21.01
CA VAL A 394 28.53 -9.66 20.06
C VAL A 394 27.31 -9.36 19.21
N LEU A 395 26.93 -8.08 19.15
CA LEU A 395 25.79 -7.61 18.35
C LEU A 395 26.30 -6.70 17.24
N ASP A 396 25.78 -6.93 16.03
CA ASP A 396 25.98 -6.01 14.90
C ASP A 396 24.97 -4.88 14.96
N LEU A 397 25.41 -3.70 15.37
CA LEU A 397 24.60 -2.48 15.44
C LEU A 397 24.83 -1.54 14.26
N SER A 398 25.40 -2.00 13.16
CA SER A 398 25.74 -1.16 12.00
C SER A 398 24.51 -0.45 11.41
N GLY A 399 23.36 -1.08 11.43
CA GLY A 399 22.10 -0.52 10.91
C GLY A 399 21.47 0.58 11.79
N PHE A 400 21.99 0.82 13.00
CA PHE A 400 21.50 1.90 13.86
C PHE A 400 22.28 3.18 13.65
N ALA A 401 21.62 4.34 13.80
CA ALA A 401 22.29 5.63 13.84
C ALA A 401 23.16 5.78 15.09
N LYS A 402 24.26 6.50 14.97
CA LYS A 402 25.15 6.85 16.06
C LYS A 402 25.15 8.37 16.19
N TYR A 403 24.93 8.83 17.40
CA TYR A 403 24.89 10.27 17.71
C TYR A 403 25.92 10.57 18.78
N ASP A 404 26.80 11.55 18.51
CA ASP A 404 27.66 12.12 19.51
C ASP A 404 26.99 13.38 20.06
N VAL A 405 26.71 13.38 21.35
CA VAL A 405 26.19 14.55 22.07
C VAL A 405 27.34 15.20 22.83
N SER A 406 27.61 16.46 22.54
CA SER A 406 28.68 17.20 23.16
C SER A 406 28.24 18.61 23.52
N GLY A 407 28.80 19.16 24.61
CA GLY A 407 28.50 20.51 25.09
C GLY A 407 28.47 20.58 26.61
N PRO A 408 28.31 21.78 27.17
CA PRO A 408 28.27 21.96 28.62
C PRO A 408 27.11 21.23 29.28
N ASP A 409 25.99 21.02 28.55
CA ASP A 409 24.75 20.40 29.03
C ASP A 409 24.48 19.05 28.35
N ALA A 410 25.52 18.38 27.83
CA ALA A 410 25.41 17.09 27.11
C ALA A 410 25.07 15.91 28.05
#